data_a773b1015ef1a52b24f948e71fc98701
#
_entry.id   a773b1015ef1a52b24f948e71fc98701
#
_cell.length_a   1.000
_cell.length_b   1.000
_cell.length_c   1.000
_cell.angle_alpha   90.00
_cell.angle_beta   90.00
_cell.angle_gamma   90.00
#
_symmetry.space_group_name_H-M   'P 1'
#
loop_
_entity.id
_entity.type
_entity.pdbx_description
1 polymer ?
#
loop_
_entity_poly.entity_id
_entity_poly.type
_entity_poly.pdbx_seq_one_letter_code
_entity_poly.pdbx_strand_id
1 'polypeptide(L)'
;MNIKEAQAITGSMTRTSKMPGLSYSLPAWECKTGSKLRKIKNSVCSACYALKGNYTRYKAIKAAQYVRLASLNSELWTAAIVTQIKRQKYFRWHDAGDVQDLQHLNKIYEVCRLTPGTKHWMPTREAWIKDHLDSKPDNLVIRFSAPMIDQAAPASWPNSSEVVTEGATCPAPQQGDSCGDCRNCWNPEIKTIKYGKH
;
A
#
# COMPACT_ATOMS: atom_id res chain seq x y z
N MET A 1 7.13 -14.42 19.73
CA MET A 1 6.35 -13.17 19.88
C MET A 1 4.87 -13.49 19.69
N ASN A 2 4.01 -13.08 20.60
CA ASN A 2 2.55 -13.16 20.47
C ASN A 2 1.98 -11.88 19.79
N ILE A 3 0.66 -11.88 19.50
CA ILE A 3 0.01 -10.75 18.78
C ILE A 3 0.07 -9.44 19.60
N LYS A 4 -0.10 -9.48 20.91
CA LYS A 4 -0.06 -8.26 21.75
C LYS A 4 1.34 -7.66 21.77
N GLU A 5 2.38 -8.48 21.89
CA GLU A 5 3.78 -8.05 21.82
C GLU A 5 4.09 -7.44 20.45
N ALA A 6 3.64 -8.10 19.36
CA ALA A 6 3.82 -7.58 18.00
C ALA A 6 3.14 -6.21 17.81
N GLN A 7 1.92 -6.06 18.29
CA GLN A 7 1.19 -4.79 18.24
C GLN A 7 1.81 -3.68 19.09
N ALA A 8 2.44 -4.04 20.20
CA ALA A 8 3.18 -3.06 21.02
C ALA A 8 4.40 -2.49 20.27
N ILE A 9 5.01 -3.26 19.35
CA ILE A 9 6.17 -2.83 18.56
C ILE A 9 5.73 -2.00 17.35
N THR A 10 4.79 -2.49 16.56
CA THR A 10 4.46 -1.88 15.24
C THR A 10 3.08 -1.22 15.18
N GLY A 11 2.34 -1.22 16.27
CA GLY A 11 0.90 -0.93 16.23
C GLY A 11 0.09 -2.05 15.55
N SER A 12 -1.22 -1.98 15.64
CA SER A 12 -2.12 -2.94 15.00
C SER A 12 -2.19 -2.72 13.50
N MET A 13 -2.37 -3.80 12.72
CA MET A 13 -2.71 -3.68 11.31
C MET A 13 -4.09 -3.05 11.11
N THR A 14 -4.28 -2.39 9.99
CA THR A 14 -5.57 -1.78 9.62
C THR A 14 -6.47 -2.82 8.98
N ARG A 15 -7.76 -2.78 9.30
CA ARG A 15 -8.80 -3.52 8.58
C ARG A 15 -9.64 -2.51 7.81
N THR A 16 -9.47 -2.46 6.50
CA THR A 16 -10.28 -1.61 5.64
C THR A 16 -11.58 -2.32 5.28
N SER A 17 -12.70 -1.58 5.23
CA SER A 17 -14.01 -2.16 4.87
C SER A 17 -14.09 -2.62 3.41
N LYS A 18 -13.34 -1.96 2.52
CA LYS A 18 -13.37 -2.22 1.09
C LYS A 18 -12.68 -3.52 0.66
N MET A 19 -11.61 -3.93 1.35
CA MET A 19 -10.69 -4.98 0.89
C MET A 19 -10.73 -6.22 1.78
N PRO A 20 -10.43 -7.40 1.23
CA PRO A 20 -10.20 -8.59 2.03
C PRO A 20 -8.87 -8.47 2.80
N GLY A 21 -8.84 -9.01 4.02
CA GLY A 21 -7.63 -9.09 4.84
C GLY A 21 -7.25 -7.77 5.53
N LEU A 22 -6.01 -7.73 5.96
CA LEU A 22 -5.42 -6.62 6.68
C LEU A 22 -4.58 -5.74 5.75
N SER A 23 -4.34 -4.50 6.19
CA SER A 23 -3.45 -3.57 5.51
C SER A 23 -2.51 -2.87 6.49
N TYR A 24 -1.41 -2.34 5.94
CA TYR A 24 -0.47 -1.49 6.64
C TYR A 24 -0.63 -0.05 6.18
N SER A 25 -0.58 0.90 7.08
CA SER A 25 -0.65 2.33 6.74
C SER A 25 0.43 3.13 7.45
N LEU A 26 1.00 4.08 6.72
CA LEU A 26 1.86 5.13 7.24
C LEU A 26 1.18 6.48 7.07
N PRO A 27 1.61 7.53 7.78
CA PRO A 27 1.03 8.86 7.62
C PRO A 27 1.31 9.38 6.21
N ALA A 28 0.26 9.72 5.46
CA ALA A 28 0.39 10.25 4.10
C ALA A 28 1.09 11.62 4.03
N TRP A 29 1.18 12.31 5.17
CA TRP A 29 1.97 13.57 5.30
C TRP A 29 3.46 13.34 5.09
N GLU A 30 3.95 12.12 5.41
CA GLU A 30 5.36 11.73 5.35
C GLU A 30 5.73 11.02 4.05
N CYS A 31 4.82 10.97 3.04
CA CYS A 31 5.16 10.45 1.71
C CYS A 31 6.23 11.34 1.07
N LYS A 32 7.37 10.77 0.67
CA LYS A 32 8.48 11.54 0.06
C LYS A 32 8.11 12.06 -1.32
N THR A 33 7.73 11.18 -2.23
CA THR A 33 7.27 11.54 -3.58
C THR A 33 5.88 12.17 -3.55
N GLY A 34 4.95 11.62 -2.78
CA GLY A 34 3.59 12.14 -2.68
C GLY A 34 3.50 13.57 -2.16
N SER A 35 4.37 13.99 -1.24
CA SER A 35 4.41 15.39 -0.75
C SER A 35 4.80 16.40 -1.83
N LYS A 36 5.69 16.02 -2.74
CA LYS A 36 6.08 16.82 -3.91
C LYS A 36 4.94 16.89 -4.93
N LEU A 37 4.37 15.73 -5.28
CA LEU A 37 3.25 15.64 -6.22
C LEU A 37 2.00 16.37 -5.75
N ARG A 38 1.77 16.47 -4.44
CA ARG A 38 0.63 17.22 -3.86
C ARG A 38 0.58 18.69 -4.33
N LYS A 39 1.72 19.29 -4.65
CA LYS A 39 1.83 20.67 -5.14
C LYS A 39 1.56 20.81 -6.64
N ILE A 40 1.42 19.67 -7.35
CA ILE A 40 1.23 19.64 -8.80
C ILE A 40 -0.26 19.47 -9.10
N LYS A 41 -0.84 20.44 -9.81
CA LYS A 41 -2.26 20.40 -10.24
C LYS A 41 -2.51 19.13 -11.09
N ASN A 42 -3.65 18.50 -10.89
CA ASN A 42 -4.05 17.25 -11.56
C ASN A 42 -3.18 16.03 -11.22
N SER A 43 -2.25 16.13 -10.28
CA SER A 43 -1.66 14.91 -9.73
C SER A 43 -2.67 14.17 -8.87
N VAL A 44 -2.55 12.83 -8.82
CA VAL A 44 -3.39 12.02 -7.92
C VAL A 44 -3.19 12.41 -6.45
N CYS A 45 -1.98 12.82 -6.10
CA CYS A 45 -1.64 13.25 -4.73
C CYS A 45 -2.19 14.63 -4.37
N SER A 46 -2.55 15.50 -5.34
CA SER A 46 -3.18 16.80 -5.05
C SER A 46 -4.57 16.68 -4.42
N ALA A 47 -5.23 15.52 -4.65
CA ALA A 47 -6.53 15.18 -4.07
C ALA A 47 -6.46 13.93 -3.17
N CYS A 48 -5.32 13.67 -2.53
CA CYS A 48 -5.06 12.45 -1.77
C CYS A 48 -6.15 12.18 -0.72
N TYR A 49 -6.83 11.04 -0.85
CA TYR A 49 -7.88 10.62 0.09
C TYR A 49 -7.37 10.38 1.51
N ALA A 50 -6.10 9.97 1.64
CA ALA A 50 -5.48 9.71 2.95
C ALA A 50 -5.13 10.98 3.74
N LEU A 51 -5.33 12.17 3.16
CA LEU A 51 -5.25 13.47 3.83
C LEU A 51 -6.63 14.02 4.20
N LYS A 52 -7.68 13.21 4.04
CA LYS A 52 -9.08 13.57 4.29
C LYS A 52 -9.79 12.45 5.06
N GLY A 53 -11.05 12.68 5.37
CA GLY A 53 -11.93 11.66 5.94
C GLY A 53 -11.40 11.03 7.23
N ASN A 54 -11.52 9.73 7.34
CA ASN A 54 -11.21 8.98 8.56
C ASN A 54 -9.73 9.04 8.97
N TYR A 55 -8.81 9.16 8.00
CA TYR A 55 -7.37 9.26 8.26
C TYR A 55 -7.00 10.53 9.03
N THR A 56 -7.80 11.59 8.92
CA THR A 56 -7.58 12.87 9.59
C THR A 56 -8.55 13.13 10.75
N ARG A 57 -9.81 12.67 10.59
CA ARG A 57 -10.88 12.90 11.56
C ARG A 57 -10.59 12.25 12.91
N TYR A 58 -10.08 11.03 12.91
CA TYR A 58 -9.85 10.27 14.13
C TYR A 58 -8.39 10.37 14.57
N LYS A 59 -8.16 11.05 15.72
CA LYS A 59 -6.81 11.21 16.31
C LYS A 59 -6.12 9.86 16.53
N ALA A 60 -6.87 8.83 16.94
CA ALA A 60 -6.33 7.48 17.16
C ALA A 60 -5.77 6.85 15.87
N ILE A 61 -6.43 7.03 14.72
CA ILE A 61 -5.95 6.53 13.44
C ILE A 61 -4.65 7.23 13.05
N LYS A 62 -4.60 8.55 13.20
CA LYS A 62 -3.39 9.34 12.95
C LYS A 62 -2.24 8.92 13.86
N ALA A 63 -2.49 8.79 15.17
CA ALA A 63 -1.49 8.34 16.13
C ALA A 63 -0.95 6.95 15.79
N ALA A 64 -1.82 6.00 15.43
CA ALA A 64 -1.41 4.66 15.02
C ALA A 64 -0.51 4.65 13.77
N GLN A 65 -0.71 5.57 12.82
CA GLN A 65 0.17 5.70 11.65
C GLN A 65 1.57 6.18 12.04
N TYR A 66 1.68 7.13 12.98
CA TYR A 66 2.97 7.61 13.48
C TYR A 66 3.69 6.56 14.33
N VAL A 67 2.97 5.75 15.11
CA VAL A 67 3.55 4.57 15.80
C VAL A 67 4.18 3.62 14.78
N ARG A 68 3.49 3.31 13.68
CA ARG A 68 4.04 2.47 12.61
C ARG A 68 5.26 3.09 11.95
N LEU A 69 5.24 4.39 11.69
CA LEU A 69 6.39 5.09 11.10
C LEU A 69 7.61 5.04 12.03
N ALA A 70 7.44 5.35 13.30
CA ALA A 70 8.52 5.29 14.30
C ALA A 70 9.07 3.87 14.45
N SER A 71 8.23 2.86 14.35
CA SER A 71 8.61 1.45 14.48
C SER A 71 9.51 0.93 13.36
N LEU A 72 9.60 1.62 12.20
CA LEU A 72 10.46 1.19 11.08
C LEU A 72 11.92 1.00 11.49
N ASN A 73 12.40 1.72 12.51
CA ASN A 73 13.75 1.61 13.03
C ASN A 73 13.96 0.43 13.99
N SER A 74 12.87 -0.26 14.39
CA SER A 74 12.97 -1.42 15.27
C SER A 74 13.57 -2.62 14.54
N GLU A 75 14.52 -3.32 15.16
CA GLU A 75 15.04 -4.60 14.68
C GLU A 75 13.98 -5.69 14.69
N LEU A 76 13.02 -5.59 15.60
CA LEU A 76 11.90 -6.54 15.73
C LEU A 76 10.76 -6.28 14.76
N TRP A 77 10.84 -5.24 13.91
CA TRP A 77 9.74 -4.84 13.02
C TRP A 77 9.28 -5.98 12.11
N THR A 78 10.21 -6.64 11.42
CA THR A 78 9.90 -7.76 10.51
C THR A 78 9.17 -8.88 11.25
N ALA A 79 9.70 -9.33 12.39
CA ALA A 79 9.10 -10.40 13.20
C ALA A 79 7.70 -10.01 13.72
N ALA A 80 7.52 -8.74 14.10
CA ALA A 80 6.24 -8.21 14.57
C ALA A 80 5.19 -8.16 13.46
N ILE A 81 5.55 -7.73 12.25
CA ILE A 81 4.65 -7.75 11.09
C ILE A 81 4.28 -9.18 10.72
N VAL A 82 5.26 -10.08 10.56
CA VAL A 82 5.04 -11.51 10.26
C VAL A 82 4.06 -12.13 11.26
N THR A 83 4.25 -11.87 12.56
CA THR A 83 3.37 -12.41 13.61
C THR A 83 1.91 -11.99 13.40
N GLN A 84 1.67 -10.76 12.97
CA GLN A 84 0.32 -10.22 12.77
C GLN A 84 -0.34 -10.70 11.49
N ILE A 85 0.43 -11.04 10.42
CA ILE A 85 -0.13 -11.27 9.10
C ILE A 85 0.03 -12.70 8.56
N LYS A 86 0.83 -13.57 9.16
CA LYS A 86 1.13 -14.94 8.66
C LYS A 86 -0.08 -15.84 8.42
N ARG A 87 -1.27 -15.51 8.98
CA ARG A 87 -2.53 -16.22 8.76
C ARG A 87 -3.43 -15.52 7.72
N GLN A 88 -2.99 -14.39 7.15
CA GLN A 88 -3.77 -13.67 6.14
C GLN A 88 -3.55 -14.30 4.76
N LYS A 89 -4.63 -14.53 4.02
CA LYS A 89 -4.54 -14.96 2.61
C LYS A 89 -4.11 -13.82 1.70
N TYR A 90 -4.55 -12.59 2.02
CA TYR A 90 -4.25 -11.35 1.29
C TYR A 90 -3.81 -10.27 2.24
N PHE A 91 -2.80 -9.49 1.84
CA PHE A 91 -2.30 -8.35 2.58
C PHE A 91 -1.99 -7.19 1.65
N ARG A 92 -2.35 -5.96 2.06
CA ARG A 92 -2.01 -4.73 1.32
C ARG A 92 -1.01 -3.91 2.10
N TRP A 93 0.08 -3.55 1.43
CA TRP A 93 0.99 -2.52 1.90
C TRP A 93 0.45 -1.14 1.53
N HIS A 94 0.58 -0.18 2.44
CA HIS A 94 0.29 1.24 2.22
C HIS A 94 -1.12 1.53 1.67
N ASP A 95 -2.15 1.22 2.45
CA ASP A 95 -3.48 1.79 2.21
C ASP A 95 -3.47 3.32 2.43
N ALA A 96 -2.51 3.84 3.21
CA ALA A 96 -2.08 5.22 3.28
C ALA A 96 -0.55 5.28 3.47
N GLY A 97 0.08 6.36 3.03
CA GLY A 97 1.54 6.47 3.03
C GLY A 97 2.20 5.76 1.86
N ASP A 98 3.53 5.66 1.89
CA ASP A 98 4.34 4.95 0.89
C ASP A 98 5.64 4.43 1.52
N VAL A 99 6.43 3.65 0.76
CA VAL A 99 7.75 3.16 1.18
C VAL A 99 8.64 4.37 1.51
N GLN A 100 9.38 4.28 2.62
CA GLN A 100 10.18 5.40 3.11
C GLN A 100 11.59 5.42 2.54
N ASP A 101 12.22 4.26 2.40
CA ASP A 101 13.59 4.10 1.93
C ASP A 101 13.89 2.63 1.57
N LEU A 102 15.11 2.36 1.14
CA LEU A 102 15.55 1.03 0.76
C LEU A 102 15.54 0.05 1.95
N GLN A 103 15.86 0.52 3.16
CA GLN A 103 15.81 -0.33 4.34
C GLN A 103 14.38 -0.81 4.62
N HIS A 104 13.41 0.10 4.51
CA HIS A 104 11.99 -0.25 4.65
C HIS A 104 11.54 -1.24 3.54
N LEU A 105 11.95 -1.02 2.28
CA LEU A 105 11.66 -1.93 1.19
C LEU A 105 12.22 -3.34 1.46
N ASN A 106 13.46 -3.44 1.89
CA ASN A 106 14.11 -4.71 2.20
C ASN A 106 13.40 -5.46 3.34
N LYS A 107 12.97 -4.74 4.39
CA LYS A 107 12.15 -5.32 5.46
C LYS A 107 10.80 -5.83 4.95
N ILE A 108 10.14 -5.11 4.03
CA ILE A 108 8.91 -5.57 3.36
C ILE A 108 9.17 -6.86 2.58
N TYR A 109 10.25 -6.93 1.82
CA TYR A 109 10.62 -8.14 1.07
C TYR A 109 10.87 -9.33 1.99
N GLU A 110 11.54 -9.11 3.11
CA GLU A 110 11.76 -10.14 4.12
C GLU A 110 10.44 -10.64 4.73
N VAL A 111 9.53 -9.75 5.10
CA VAL A 111 8.18 -10.13 5.56
C VAL A 111 7.47 -11.00 4.51
N CYS A 112 7.53 -10.63 3.24
CA CYS A 112 6.89 -11.42 2.17
C CYS A 112 7.50 -12.82 2.07
N ARG A 113 8.83 -12.96 2.14
CA ARG A 113 9.50 -14.29 2.14
C ARG A 113 9.11 -15.13 3.34
N LEU A 114 8.97 -14.52 4.52
CA LEU A 114 8.58 -15.18 5.77
C LEU A 114 7.08 -15.49 5.87
N THR A 115 6.28 -15.03 4.92
CA THR A 115 4.84 -15.28 4.84
C THR A 115 4.41 -15.84 3.47
N PRO A 116 4.96 -17.01 3.03
CA PRO A 116 4.77 -17.51 1.68
C PRO A 116 3.32 -17.85 1.34
N GLY A 117 2.48 -18.13 2.33
CA GLY A 117 1.04 -18.37 2.18
C GLY A 117 0.20 -17.10 2.02
N THR A 118 0.79 -15.92 2.17
CA THR A 118 0.11 -14.63 2.02
C THR A 118 0.43 -14.02 0.66
N LYS A 119 -0.60 -13.60 -0.09
CA LYS A 119 -0.43 -12.80 -1.30
C LYS A 119 -0.37 -11.32 -0.91
N HIS A 120 0.73 -10.66 -1.28
CA HIS A 120 0.99 -9.26 -0.97
C HIS A 120 0.76 -8.36 -2.18
N TRP A 121 0.22 -7.18 -1.94
CA TRP A 121 0.10 -6.11 -2.91
C TRP A 121 0.62 -4.80 -2.33
N MET A 122 1.46 -4.11 -3.09
CA MET A 122 2.06 -2.83 -2.70
C MET A 122 1.90 -1.80 -3.82
N PRO A 123 0.96 -0.84 -3.69
CA PRO A 123 0.96 0.35 -4.53
C PRO A 123 2.08 1.30 -4.09
N THR A 124 2.78 1.91 -5.03
CA THR A 124 3.84 2.89 -4.72
C THR A 124 3.97 3.96 -5.80
N ARG A 125 4.44 5.14 -5.43
CA ARG A 125 4.91 6.22 -6.33
C ARG A 125 6.42 6.43 -6.27
N GLU A 126 7.13 5.63 -5.47
CA GLU A 126 8.57 5.69 -5.34
C GLU A 126 9.23 5.00 -6.54
N ALA A 127 9.61 5.78 -7.57
CA ALA A 127 10.11 5.25 -8.84
C ALA A 127 11.43 4.48 -8.71
N TRP A 128 12.26 4.81 -7.72
CA TRP A 128 13.53 4.13 -7.43
C TRP A 128 13.36 2.64 -7.09
N ILE A 129 12.17 2.22 -6.65
CA ILE A 129 11.89 0.80 -6.37
C ILE A 129 12.06 -0.06 -7.61
N LYS A 130 11.96 0.52 -8.81
CA LYS A 130 12.16 -0.20 -10.07
C LYS A 130 13.52 -0.91 -10.13
N ASP A 131 14.56 -0.27 -9.61
CA ASP A 131 15.93 -0.81 -9.63
C ASP A 131 16.11 -1.99 -8.64
N HIS A 132 15.08 -2.32 -7.87
CA HIS A 132 15.07 -3.40 -6.88
C HIS A 132 14.03 -4.49 -7.18
N LEU A 133 13.40 -4.47 -8.36
CA LEU A 133 12.37 -5.46 -8.72
C LEU A 133 12.92 -6.88 -8.89
N ASP A 134 14.19 -7.05 -9.28
CA ASP A 134 14.82 -8.36 -9.47
C ASP A 134 14.93 -9.17 -8.17
N SER A 135 15.00 -8.49 -7.03
CA SER A 135 15.02 -9.12 -5.70
C SER A 135 13.64 -9.28 -5.04
N LYS A 136 12.58 -8.88 -5.74
CA LYS A 136 11.21 -8.92 -5.27
C LYS A 136 10.73 -10.37 -5.03
N PRO A 137 10.13 -10.69 -3.89
CA PRO A 137 9.49 -11.98 -3.64
C PRO A 137 8.32 -12.27 -4.61
N ASP A 138 8.14 -13.53 -5.01
CA ASP A 138 7.10 -13.94 -5.97
C ASP A 138 5.68 -13.70 -5.48
N ASN A 139 5.46 -13.78 -4.16
CA ASN A 139 4.16 -13.52 -3.53
C ASN A 139 3.84 -12.03 -3.34
N LEU A 140 4.68 -11.10 -3.86
CA LEU A 140 4.48 -9.66 -3.81
C LEU A 140 4.22 -9.09 -5.21
N VAL A 141 3.10 -8.42 -5.39
CA VAL A 141 2.81 -7.58 -6.57
C VAL A 141 3.04 -6.12 -6.21
N ILE A 142 4.04 -5.50 -6.85
CA ILE A 142 4.32 -4.06 -6.74
C ILE A 142 3.66 -3.37 -7.93
N ARG A 143 2.73 -2.43 -7.65
CA ARG A 143 2.07 -1.62 -8.68
C ARG A 143 2.54 -0.18 -8.60
N PHE A 144 3.26 0.26 -9.63
CA PHE A 144 3.58 1.67 -9.75
C PHE A 144 2.31 2.48 -10.02
N SER A 145 2.00 3.38 -9.13
CA SER A 145 0.83 4.25 -9.24
C SER A 145 1.16 5.48 -10.08
N ALA A 146 0.58 5.61 -11.27
CA ALA A 146 0.78 6.75 -12.14
C ALA A 146 0.56 8.07 -11.38
N PRO A 147 1.47 9.05 -11.50
CA PRO A 147 1.41 10.25 -10.68
C PRO A 147 0.27 11.21 -11.07
N MET A 148 -0.12 11.22 -12.35
CA MET A 148 -1.12 12.14 -12.89
C MET A 148 -2.43 11.45 -13.20
N ILE A 149 -3.54 12.17 -13.05
CA ILE A 149 -4.87 11.70 -13.44
C ILE A 149 -4.93 11.65 -14.97
N ASP A 150 -5.57 10.61 -15.52
CA ASP A 150 -5.74 10.34 -16.97
C ASP A 150 -4.42 10.17 -17.74
N GLN A 151 -3.32 9.87 -17.04
CA GLN A 151 -2.05 9.52 -17.68
C GLN A 151 -1.65 8.10 -17.35
N ALA A 152 -1.09 7.42 -18.36
CA ALA A 152 -0.57 6.08 -18.21
C ALA A 152 0.71 6.05 -17.38
N ALA A 153 0.91 4.97 -16.64
CA ALA A 153 2.17 4.67 -16.01
C ALA A 153 3.22 4.29 -17.08
N PRO A 154 4.53 4.51 -16.81
CA PRO A 154 5.58 4.11 -17.75
C PRO A 154 5.50 2.62 -18.09
N ALA A 155 5.56 2.27 -19.40
CA ALA A 155 5.44 0.91 -19.92
C ALA A 155 6.51 -0.06 -19.36
N SER A 156 7.61 0.50 -18.85
CA SER A 156 8.72 -0.25 -18.25
C SER A 156 8.42 -0.83 -16.86
N TRP A 157 7.26 -0.52 -16.25
CA TRP A 157 6.81 -1.16 -15.03
C TRP A 157 6.01 -2.44 -15.36
N PRO A 158 6.34 -3.59 -14.76
CA PRO A 158 5.61 -4.84 -15.02
C PRO A 158 4.15 -4.77 -14.58
N ASN A 159 3.90 -4.13 -13.44
CA ASN A 159 2.55 -3.89 -12.93
C ASN A 159 2.37 -2.42 -12.55
N SER A 160 1.20 -1.87 -12.87
CA SER A 160 0.88 -0.47 -12.60
C SER A 160 -0.56 -0.25 -12.17
N SER A 161 -0.85 0.96 -11.72
CA SER A 161 -2.20 1.47 -11.54
C SER A 161 -2.32 2.93 -11.97
N GLU A 162 -3.49 3.31 -12.41
CA GLU A 162 -3.83 4.63 -12.92
C GLU A 162 -5.10 5.14 -12.24
N VAL A 163 -5.24 6.44 -12.12
CA VAL A 163 -6.51 7.09 -11.74
C VAL A 163 -7.06 7.76 -12.98
N VAL A 164 -8.28 7.39 -13.36
CA VAL A 164 -8.91 7.85 -14.60
C VAL A 164 -10.27 8.46 -14.32
N THR A 165 -10.67 9.42 -15.17
CA THR A 165 -12.01 10.01 -15.13
C THR A 165 -13.03 9.11 -15.82
N GLU A 166 -12.58 8.34 -16.84
CA GLU A 166 -13.39 7.39 -17.59
C GLU A 166 -12.65 6.07 -17.81
N GLY A 167 -13.37 4.98 -18.07
CA GLY A 167 -12.77 3.69 -18.40
C GLY A 167 -12.10 2.98 -17.21
N ALA A 168 -12.59 3.20 -15.99
CA ALA A 168 -12.12 2.48 -14.81
C ALA A 168 -12.35 0.96 -14.95
N THR A 169 -11.34 0.15 -14.56
CA THR A 169 -11.42 -1.31 -14.58
C THR A 169 -11.61 -1.93 -13.20
N CYS A 170 -11.47 -1.14 -12.13
CA CYS A 170 -11.75 -1.60 -10.77
C CYS A 170 -13.27 -1.70 -10.55
N PRO A 171 -13.83 -2.89 -10.22
CA PRO A 171 -15.27 -3.05 -10.07
C PRO A 171 -15.82 -2.57 -8.72
N ALA A 172 -14.96 -2.20 -7.77
CA ALA A 172 -15.38 -1.88 -6.40
C ALA A 172 -16.50 -0.81 -6.31
N PRO A 173 -16.49 0.29 -7.09
CA PRO A 173 -17.56 1.27 -7.04
C PRO A 173 -18.94 0.71 -7.41
N GLN A 174 -19.00 -0.26 -8.34
CA GLN A 174 -20.23 -0.92 -8.75
C GLN A 174 -20.66 -2.05 -7.78
N GLN A 175 -19.80 -2.39 -6.81
CA GLN A 175 -20.02 -3.45 -5.82
C GLN A 175 -20.19 -2.87 -4.40
N GLY A 176 -20.84 -1.69 -4.28
CA GLY A 176 -21.04 -1.04 -2.99
C GLY A 176 -19.73 -0.65 -2.29
N ASP A 177 -18.77 -0.16 -3.06
CA ASP A 177 -17.43 0.20 -2.58
C ASP A 177 -16.65 -0.97 -1.94
N SER A 178 -16.90 -2.20 -2.37
CA SER A 178 -16.25 -3.42 -1.89
C SER A 178 -15.55 -4.16 -3.02
N CYS A 179 -14.42 -4.79 -2.71
CA CYS A 179 -13.72 -5.66 -3.67
C CYS A 179 -14.49 -6.94 -4.00
N GLY A 180 -15.48 -7.34 -3.17
CA GLY A 180 -16.17 -8.61 -3.36
C GLY A 180 -15.17 -9.75 -3.60
N ASP A 181 -15.37 -10.52 -4.66
CA ASP A 181 -14.48 -11.62 -5.06
C ASP A 181 -13.30 -11.19 -5.95
N CYS A 182 -13.24 -9.92 -6.37
CA CYS A 182 -12.14 -9.41 -7.19
C CYS A 182 -10.82 -9.42 -6.41
N ARG A 183 -9.77 -9.96 -7.03
CA ARG A 183 -8.39 -10.03 -6.48
C ARG A 183 -7.33 -9.50 -7.46
N ASN A 184 -7.73 -8.71 -8.45
CA ASN A 184 -6.87 -8.20 -9.52
C ASN A 184 -5.65 -7.43 -9.01
N CYS A 185 -5.77 -6.73 -7.87
CA CYS A 185 -4.66 -5.99 -7.26
C CYS A 185 -3.49 -6.91 -6.86
N TRP A 186 -3.79 -8.16 -6.49
CA TRP A 186 -2.81 -9.19 -6.10
C TRP A 186 -2.41 -10.14 -7.23
N ASN A 187 -2.94 -9.93 -8.46
CA ASN A 187 -2.65 -10.79 -9.61
C ASN A 187 -1.56 -10.15 -10.48
N PRO A 188 -0.35 -10.74 -10.59
CA PRO A 188 0.74 -10.21 -11.41
C PRO A 188 0.43 -10.21 -12.91
N GLU A 189 -0.46 -11.09 -13.40
CA GLU A 189 -0.86 -11.16 -14.81
C GLU A 189 -1.67 -9.93 -15.27
N ILE A 190 -2.30 -9.24 -14.33
CA ILE A 190 -2.99 -7.98 -14.63
C ILE A 190 -1.98 -6.84 -14.65
N LYS A 191 -1.59 -6.42 -15.85
CA LYS A 191 -0.56 -5.39 -16.03
C LYS A 191 -0.96 -4.04 -15.41
N THR A 192 -2.16 -3.54 -15.71
CA THR A 192 -2.62 -2.22 -15.26
C THR A 192 -4.03 -2.30 -14.67
N ILE A 193 -4.23 -1.62 -13.54
CA ILE A 193 -5.55 -1.42 -12.95
C ILE A 193 -5.89 0.05 -13.01
N LYS A 194 -7.07 0.37 -13.54
CA LYS A 194 -7.59 1.74 -13.60
C LYS A 194 -8.64 1.93 -12.51
N TYR A 195 -8.37 2.87 -11.61
CA TYR A 195 -9.30 3.29 -10.56
C TYR A 195 -10.04 4.54 -11.01
N GLY A 196 -11.34 4.59 -10.79
CA GLY A 196 -12.11 5.81 -11.00
C GLY A 196 -11.63 6.93 -10.07
N LYS A 197 -11.62 8.16 -10.59
CA LYS A 197 -11.39 9.36 -9.78
C LYS A 197 -12.52 9.52 -8.77
N HIS A 198 -12.20 9.70 -7.50
CA HIS A 198 -13.14 9.98 -6.39
C HIS A 198 -13.24 11.47 -6.09
#